data_38a0c57ffd05463b8ed602cc28a00d29
#
_entry.id   38a0c57ffd05463b8ed602cc28a00d29
#
_cell.length_a   1.000
_cell.length_b   1.000
_cell.length_c   1.000
_cell.angle_alpha   90.00
_cell.angle_beta   90.00
_cell.angle_gamma   90.00
#
_symmetry.space_group_name_H-M   'P 1'
#
loop_
_entity.id
_entity.type
_entity.pdbx_description
1 polymer ?
#
loop_
_entity_poly.entity_id
_entity_poly.type
_entity_poly.pdbx_seq_one_letter_code
_entity_poly.pdbx_strand_id
1 'polypeptide(L)'
;MKTYEQVLEKVELALAKGEYHYCIEFLLPIIESFPLSSKEGVNLRTILITALCGINKREEAKRFCKELLKSYDNKTRENAKYLMEVIDSPDIKKPENWNLQFESDPSLNKKSLNSLRKKREVLKKKKFINVTETPTGETKPFQKGFSLIIFLIPVSYTHLTLPTTPYV
;
A
#
# COMPACT_ATOMS: atom_id res chain seq x y z
N MET A 1 -4.63 27.83 -17.25
CA MET A 1 -5.08 26.67 -16.47
C MET A 1 -3.88 25.79 -16.20
N LYS A 2 -3.65 25.36 -14.94
CA LYS A 2 -2.58 24.41 -14.65
C LYS A 2 -3.06 23.03 -15.10
N THR A 3 -2.23 22.32 -15.84
CA THR A 3 -2.54 20.95 -16.25
C THR A 3 -2.53 20.02 -15.01
N TYR A 4 -3.36 18.99 -15.00
CA TYR A 4 -3.45 18.02 -13.90
C TYR A 4 -2.07 17.48 -13.50
N GLU A 5 -1.25 17.10 -14.48
CA GLU A 5 0.10 16.56 -14.25
C GLU A 5 1.01 17.53 -13.49
N GLN A 6 0.97 18.82 -13.83
CA GLN A 6 1.77 19.85 -13.12
C GLN A 6 1.30 20.05 -11.67
N VAL A 7 -0.01 19.90 -11.44
CA VAL A 7 -0.58 19.97 -10.09
C VAL A 7 -0.13 18.75 -9.28
N LEU A 8 -0.25 17.56 -9.87
CA LEU A 8 0.07 16.28 -9.22
C LEU A 8 1.53 16.23 -8.82
N GLU A 9 2.46 16.53 -9.72
CA GLU A 9 3.90 16.52 -9.46
C GLU A 9 4.28 17.42 -8.27
N LYS A 10 3.74 18.64 -8.23
CA LYS A 10 4.02 19.59 -7.13
C LYS A 10 3.49 19.08 -5.79
N VAL A 11 2.30 18.51 -5.80
CA VAL A 11 1.66 18.05 -4.57
C VAL A 11 2.29 16.76 -4.05
N GLU A 12 2.66 15.83 -4.92
CA GLU A 12 3.39 14.62 -4.54
C GLU A 12 4.76 14.94 -3.95
N LEU A 13 5.47 15.89 -4.55
CA LEU A 13 6.77 16.36 -4.02
C LEU A 13 6.61 16.98 -2.64
N ALA A 14 5.58 17.81 -2.44
CA ALA A 14 5.30 18.43 -1.15
C ALA A 14 4.89 17.41 -0.09
N LEU A 15 4.06 16.42 -0.45
CA LEU A 15 3.72 15.31 0.44
C LEU A 15 4.95 14.49 0.84
N ALA A 16 5.83 14.18 -0.10
CA ALA A 16 7.06 13.44 0.17
C ALA A 16 8.00 14.18 1.14
N LYS A 17 7.96 15.53 1.15
CA LYS A 17 8.67 16.39 2.10
C LYS A 17 7.95 16.56 3.43
N GLY A 18 6.67 16.16 3.53
CA GLY A 18 5.83 16.40 4.70
C GLY A 18 5.27 17.82 4.80
N GLU A 19 5.29 18.58 3.71
CA GLU A 19 4.80 19.97 3.63
C GLU A 19 3.26 19.99 3.47
N TYR A 20 2.53 19.41 4.42
CA TYR A 20 1.08 19.23 4.34
C TYR A 20 0.30 20.55 4.24
N HIS A 21 0.73 21.60 4.94
CA HIS A 21 0.10 22.92 4.86
C HIS A 21 0.14 23.47 3.44
N TYR A 22 1.30 23.38 2.80
CA TYR A 22 1.46 23.80 1.41
C TYR A 22 0.54 23.01 0.46
N CYS A 23 0.44 21.69 0.66
CA CYS A 23 -0.46 20.87 -0.15
C CYS A 23 -1.91 21.34 -0.04
N ILE A 24 -2.37 21.66 1.16
CA ILE A 24 -3.76 22.08 1.40
C ILE A 24 -4.03 23.45 0.76
N GLU A 25 -3.18 24.43 1.02
CA GLU A 25 -3.32 25.78 0.45
C GLU A 25 -3.28 25.77 -1.08
N PHE A 26 -2.45 24.90 -1.65
CA PHE A 26 -2.31 24.77 -3.09
C PHE A 26 -3.51 24.04 -3.72
N LEU A 27 -4.03 22.99 -3.07
CA LEU A 27 -5.10 22.16 -3.63
C LEU A 27 -6.49 22.77 -3.47
N LEU A 28 -6.79 23.45 -2.37
CA LEU A 28 -8.12 23.99 -2.10
C LEU A 28 -8.71 24.83 -3.26
N PRO A 29 -7.98 25.82 -3.81
CA PRO A 29 -8.53 26.62 -4.91
C PRO A 29 -8.60 25.86 -6.24
N ILE A 30 -7.82 24.80 -6.40
CA ILE A 30 -7.72 24.07 -7.66
C ILE A 30 -8.77 22.95 -7.73
N ILE A 31 -9.15 22.39 -6.58
CA ILE A 31 -10.04 21.22 -6.51
C ILE A 31 -11.42 21.48 -7.09
N GLU A 32 -11.88 22.74 -7.07
CA GLU A 32 -13.15 23.14 -7.67
C GLU A 32 -13.13 23.05 -9.19
N SER A 33 -11.96 23.21 -9.81
CA SER A 33 -11.78 23.08 -11.26
C SER A 33 -11.81 21.62 -11.73
N PHE A 34 -11.70 20.65 -10.81
CA PHE A 34 -11.73 19.23 -11.13
C PHE A 34 -12.97 18.56 -10.53
N PRO A 35 -13.95 18.18 -11.37
CA PRO A 35 -15.20 17.60 -10.89
C PRO A 35 -14.99 16.25 -10.23
N LEU A 36 -15.89 15.89 -9.32
CA LEU A 36 -15.88 14.61 -8.62
C LEU A 36 -16.08 13.40 -9.55
N SER A 37 -16.67 13.63 -10.73
CA SER A 37 -16.87 12.60 -11.76
C SER A 37 -15.58 12.21 -12.49
N SER A 38 -14.54 13.05 -12.46
CA SER A 38 -13.25 12.76 -13.08
C SER A 38 -12.35 11.98 -12.15
N LYS A 39 -11.51 11.10 -12.72
CA LYS A 39 -10.49 10.36 -11.95
C LYS A 39 -9.48 11.30 -11.31
N GLU A 40 -9.12 12.37 -12.02
CA GLU A 40 -8.23 13.41 -11.55
C GLU A 40 -8.80 14.11 -10.32
N GLY A 41 -10.08 14.49 -10.37
CA GLY A 41 -10.76 15.15 -9.25
C GLY A 41 -10.86 14.25 -8.00
N VAL A 42 -11.07 12.96 -8.18
CA VAL A 42 -11.05 11.95 -7.10
C VAL A 42 -9.65 11.84 -6.51
N ASN A 43 -8.62 11.74 -7.36
CA ASN A 43 -7.23 11.59 -6.90
C ASN A 43 -6.77 12.81 -6.09
N LEU A 44 -7.01 14.03 -6.58
CA LEU A 44 -6.64 15.25 -5.87
C LEU A 44 -7.36 15.37 -4.51
N ARG A 45 -8.63 14.95 -4.40
CA ARG A 45 -9.35 14.92 -3.12
C ARG A 45 -8.77 13.89 -2.16
N THR A 46 -8.36 12.73 -2.65
CA THR A 46 -7.69 11.71 -1.84
C THR A 46 -6.35 12.23 -1.27
N ILE A 47 -5.58 12.92 -2.09
CA ILE A 47 -4.34 13.56 -1.67
C ILE A 47 -4.61 14.64 -0.62
N LEU A 48 -5.65 15.47 -0.82
CA LEU A 48 -6.04 16.50 0.14
C LEU A 48 -6.45 15.88 1.50
N ILE A 49 -7.20 14.78 1.48
CA ILE A 49 -7.57 14.05 2.70
C ILE A 49 -6.30 13.58 3.44
N THR A 50 -5.34 13.03 2.72
CA THR A 50 -4.06 12.59 3.29
C THR A 50 -3.31 13.75 3.94
N ALA A 51 -3.23 14.90 3.28
CA ALA A 51 -2.59 16.10 3.82
C ALA A 51 -3.31 16.64 5.07
N LEU A 52 -4.66 16.66 5.08
CA LEU A 52 -5.46 17.05 6.23
C LEU A 52 -5.25 16.12 7.43
N CYS A 53 -5.17 14.81 7.18
CA CYS A 53 -4.82 13.83 8.23
C CYS A 53 -3.42 14.08 8.78
N GLY A 54 -2.44 14.45 7.93
CA GLY A 54 -1.07 14.76 8.34
C GLY A 54 -0.97 15.92 9.32
N ILE A 55 -1.86 16.91 9.23
CA ILE A 55 -1.95 18.05 10.17
C ILE A 55 -3.01 17.86 11.27
N ASN A 56 -3.57 16.65 11.40
CA ASN A 56 -4.59 16.27 12.38
C ASN A 56 -5.94 17.03 12.27
N LYS A 57 -6.26 17.55 11.08
CA LYS A 57 -7.57 18.18 10.78
C LYS A 57 -8.60 17.12 10.36
N ARG A 58 -8.95 16.22 11.28
CA ARG A 58 -9.80 15.05 11.01
C ARG A 58 -11.20 15.42 10.51
N GLU A 59 -11.81 16.46 11.06
CA GLU A 59 -13.18 16.85 10.70
C GLU A 59 -13.26 17.39 9.25
N GLU A 60 -12.25 18.15 8.82
CA GLU A 60 -12.18 18.60 7.42
C GLU A 60 -11.93 17.41 6.49
N ALA A 61 -11.04 16.49 6.86
CA ALA A 61 -10.79 15.26 6.10
C ALA A 61 -12.06 14.41 5.94
N LYS A 62 -12.86 14.24 7.00
CA LYS A 62 -14.16 13.54 6.95
C LYS A 62 -15.16 14.20 6.01
N ARG A 63 -15.17 15.52 5.90
CA ARG A 63 -16.04 16.23 4.94
C ARG A 63 -15.70 15.82 3.51
N PHE A 64 -14.42 15.83 3.13
CA PHE A 64 -13.99 15.39 1.79
C PHE A 64 -14.22 13.89 1.57
N CYS A 65 -14.08 13.04 2.58
CA CYS A 65 -14.46 11.63 2.48
C CYS A 65 -15.96 11.47 2.18
N LYS A 66 -16.82 12.24 2.86
CA LYS A 66 -18.27 12.23 2.60
C LYS A 66 -18.63 12.70 1.18
N GLU A 67 -17.83 13.59 0.61
CA GLU A 67 -17.98 13.96 -0.80
C GLU A 67 -17.61 12.81 -1.74
N LEU A 68 -16.49 12.11 -1.46
CA LEU A 68 -16.08 10.95 -2.24
C LEU A 68 -17.08 9.79 -2.18
N LEU A 69 -17.82 9.64 -1.07
CA LEU A 69 -18.88 8.64 -0.95
C LEU A 69 -20.04 8.88 -1.93
N LYS A 70 -20.23 10.11 -2.40
CA LYS A 70 -21.24 10.47 -3.42
C LYS A 70 -20.78 10.16 -4.86
N SER A 71 -19.54 9.69 -5.04
CA SER A 71 -19.01 9.35 -6.34
C SER A 71 -19.82 8.23 -6.99
N TYR A 72 -19.93 8.29 -8.32
CA TYR A 72 -20.61 7.24 -9.09
C TYR A 72 -19.81 5.93 -9.12
N ASP A 73 -18.48 6.01 -9.03
CA ASP A 73 -17.60 4.86 -9.06
C ASP A 73 -17.60 4.09 -7.74
N ASN A 74 -17.89 2.77 -7.81
CA ASN A 74 -17.95 1.90 -6.64
C ASN A 74 -16.61 1.80 -5.90
N LYS A 75 -15.52 1.70 -6.66
CA LYS A 75 -14.16 1.60 -6.10
C LYS A 75 -13.79 2.85 -5.30
N THR A 76 -14.15 4.01 -5.82
CA THR A 76 -13.95 5.29 -5.12
C THR A 76 -14.75 5.35 -3.82
N ARG A 77 -16.00 4.86 -3.81
CA ARG A 77 -16.81 4.80 -2.57
C ARG A 77 -16.23 3.84 -1.53
N GLU A 78 -15.74 2.69 -1.95
CA GLU A 78 -15.08 1.72 -1.05
C GLU A 78 -13.82 2.30 -0.44
N ASN A 79 -12.97 2.93 -1.24
CA ASN A 79 -11.79 3.64 -0.75
C ASN A 79 -12.15 4.77 0.23
N ALA A 80 -13.20 5.52 -0.05
CA ALA A 80 -13.66 6.59 0.83
C ALA A 80 -14.17 6.06 2.19
N LYS A 81 -14.87 4.91 2.19
CA LYS A 81 -15.27 4.22 3.43
C LYS A 81 -14.06 3.81 4.25
N TYR A 82 -13.08 3.16 3.61
CA TYR A 82 -11.85 2.75 4.26
C TYR A 82 -11.09 3.95 4.87
N LEU A 83 -10.96 5.05 4.13
CA LEU A 83 -10.33 6.27 4.63
C LEU A 83 -11.09 6.84 5.84
N MET A 84 -12.41 6.79 5.83
CA MET A 84 -13.22 7.25 6.95
C MET A 84 -12.99 6.40 8.20
N GLU A 85 -12.94 5.08 8.07
CA GLU A 85 -12.61 4.15 9.16
C GLU A 85 -11.22 4.42 9.75
N VAL A 86 -10.23 4.70 8.89
CA VAL A 86 -8.88 5.08 9.32
C VAL A 86 -8.87 6.38 10.11
N ILE A 87 -9.64 7.39 9.65
CA ILE A 87 -9.73 8.70 10.33
C ILE A 87 -10.45 8.57 11.67
N ASP A 88 -11.45 7.69 11.76
CA ASP A 88 -12.23 7.44 12.99
C ASP A 88 -11.49 6.54 13.99
N SER A 89 -10.38 5.92 13.58
CA SER A 89 -9.61 5.06 14.47
C SER A 89 -9.08 5.87 15.69
N PRO A 90 -9.12 5.28 16.89
CA PRO A 90 -8.64 5.95 18.09
C PRO A 90 -7.12 6.15 18.05
N ASP A 91 -6.66 7.29 18.60
CA ASP A 91 -5.24 7.54 18.75
C ASP A 91 -4.60 6.55 19.72
N ILE A 92 -3.59 5.85 19.26
CA ILE A 92 -2.79 4.98 20.12
C ILE A 92 -1.93 5.89 21.01
N LYS A 93 -2.18 5.86 22.34
CA LYS A 93 -1.33 6.56 23.30
C LYS A 93 0.07 5.95 23.27
N LYS A 94 1.06 6.79 23.04
CA LYS A 94 2.47 6.35 23.13
C LYS A 94 2.77 5.96 24.57
N PRO A 95 3.30 4.77 24.84
CA PRO A 95 3.76 4.41 26.17
C PRO A 95 4.86 5.38 26.63
N GLU A 96 4.94 5.68 27.93
CA GLU A 96 5.88 6.66 28.48
C GLU A 96 7.36 6.31 28.20
N ASN A 97 7.64 5.02 28.07
CA ASN A 97 8.97 4.49 27.76
C ASN A 97 9.23 4.31 26.25
N TRP A 98 8.43 4.92 25.38
CA TRP A 98 8.65 4.83 23.90
C TRP A 98 9.98 5.44 23.48
N ASN A 99 10.44 6.48 24.19
CA ASN A 99 11.75 7.07 23.98
C ASN A 99 12.77 6.32 24.85
N LEU A 100 13.11 5.09 24.46
CA LEU A 100 14.30 4.43 24.97
C LEU A 100 15.50 5.27 24.49
N GLN A 101 15.93 6.22 25.33
CA GLN A 101 17.26 6.77 25.19
C GLN A 101 18.20 5.64 25.55
N PHE A 102 18.80 5.04 24.53
CA PHE A 102 19.98 4.21 24.75
C PHE A 102 21.02 5.14 25.34
N GLU A 103 21.19 5.11 26.66
CA GLU A 103 22.34 5.73 27.27
C GLU A 103 23.54 5.16 26.54
N SER A 104 24.17 5.98 25.74
CA SER A 104 25.39 5.63 25.05
C SER A 104 26.45 5.48 26.14
N ASP A 105 26.60 4.25 26.65
CA ASP A 105 27.66 3.92 27.56
C ASP A 105 28.99 4.36 26.93
N PRO A 106 29.66 5.39 27.49
CA PRO A 106 30.87 5.91 26.87
C PRO A 106 31.99 4.88 26.79
N SER A 107 31.89 3.79 27.52
CA SER A 107 32.84 2.67 27.47
C SER A 107 32.66 1.78 26.23
N LEU A 108 31.47 1.73 25.63
CA LEU A 108 31.18 0.94 24.44
C LEU A 108 31.60 1.64 23.13
N ASN A 109 31.96 2.93 23.18
CA ASN A 109 31.95 3.80 22.01
C ASN A 109 33.21 3.75 21.12
N LYS A 110 34.30 3.16 21.51
CA LYS A 110 35.49 3.09 20.63
C LYS A 110 35.91 1.69 20.22
N LYS A 111 35.79 0.70 21.09
CA LYS A 111 36.22 -0.69 20.77
C LYS A 111 35.16 -1.44 19.96
N SER A 112 33.87 -1.27 20.27
CA SER A 112 32.79 -1.99 19.55
C SER A 112 32.53 -1.38 18.17
N LEU A 113 32.59 -0.06 18.02
CA LEU A 113 32.47 0.61 16.71
C LEU A 113 33.62 0.21 15.78
N ASN A 114 34.84 0.11 16.28
CA ASN A 114 35.97 -0.35 15.47
C ASN A 114 35.86 -1.82 15.09
N SER A 115 35.33 -2.68 15.98
CA SER A 115 35.11 -4.10 15.68
C SER A 115 33.98 -4.27 14.65
N LEU A 116 32.90 -3.49 14.76
CA LEU A 116 31.79 -3.49 13.79
C LEU A 116 32.22 -2.91 12.44
N ARG A 117 33.07 -1.86 12.43
CA ARG A 117 33.62 -1.30 11.22
C ARG A 117 34.55 -2.28 10.52
N LYS A 118 35.41 -2.98 11.28
CA LYS A 118 36.30 -4.03 10.77
C LYS A 118 35.52 -5.25 10.25
N LYS A 119 34.43 -5.61 10.93
CA LYS A 119 33.50 -6.69 10.48
C LYS A 119 32.75 -6.27 9.21
N ARG A 120 32.36 -5.00 9.07
CA ARG A 120 31.72 -4.45 7.86
C ARG A 120 32.69 -4.38 6.68
N GLU A 121 33.96 -4.07 6.91
CA GLU A 121 34.98 -4.07 5.86
C GLU A 121 35.35 -5.49 5.42
N VAL A 122 35.39 -6.46 6.33
CA VAL A 122 35.58 -7.88 6.02
C VAL A 122 34.38 -8.43 5.24
N LEU A 123 33.15 -8.00 5.56
CA LEU A 123 31.94 -8.36 4.81
C LEU A 123 31.90 -7.71 3.43
N LYS A 124 32.43 -6.49 3.25
CA LYS A 124 32.58 -5.85 1.94
C LYS A 124 33.68 -6.48 1.10
N LYS A 125 34.74 -7.03 1.72
CA LYS A 125 35.81 -7.77 1.05
C LYS A 125 35.46 -9.23 0.76
N LYS A 126 34.49 -9.82 1.46
CA LYS A 126 33.81 -11.00 0.95
C LYS A 126 33.03 -10.55 -0.27
N LYS A 127 33.75 -10.58 -1.42
CA LYS A 127 33.20 -10.63 -2.76
C LYS A 127 31.73 -11.02 -2.68
N PHE A 128 30.86 -10.24 -3.34
CA PHE A 128 29.53 -10.71 -3.69
C PHE A 128 29.68 -12.18 -4.03
N ILE A 129 29.37 -13.03 -3.06
CA ILE A 129 29.07 -14.40 -3.36
C ILE A 129 27.90 -14.20 -4.28
N ASN A 130 28.10 -14.47 -5.57
CA ASN A 130 26.98 -14.66 -6.46
C ASN A 130 26.01 -15.45 -5.63
N VAL A 131 24.87 -14.87 -5.34
CA VAL A 131 23.74 -15.59 -4.78
C VAL A 131 23.48 -16.61 -5.87
N THR A 132 24.20 -17.73 -5.77
CA THR A 132 23.80 -18.96 -6.39
C THR A 132 22.41 -19.09 -5.89
N GLU A 133 21.48 -18.87 -6.80
CA GLU A 133 20.06 -19.06 -6.58
C GLU A 133 19.94 -20.23 -5.63
N THR A 134 19.41 -19.95 -4.42
CA THR A 134 19.09 -21.03 -3.48
C THR A 134 18.37 -22.04 -4.36
N PRO A 135 18.82 -23.30 -4.46
CA PRO A 135 18.11 -24.26 -5.26
C PRO A 135 16.69 -24.25 -4.75
N THR A 136 15.83 -23.52 -5.43
CA THR A 136 14.38 -23.66 -5.33
C THR A 136 14.21 -25.14 -5.54
N GLY A 137 13.90 -25.86 -4.44
CA GLY A 137 13.81 -27.29 -4.43
C GLY A 137 13.06 -27.67 -5.67
N GLU A 138 13.67 -28.54 -6.50
CA GLU A 138 13.13 -28.96 -7.78
C GLU A 138 11.67 -29.31 -7.57
N THR A 139 10.79 -28.35 -7.85
CA THR A 139 9.38 -28.64 -8.03
C THR A 139 9.36 -29.49 -9.29
N LYS A 140 9.38 -30.82 -9.08
CA LYS A 140 9.22 -31.77 -10.17
C LYS A 140 8.05 -31.27 -10.98
N PRO A 141 8.24 -31.01 -12.30
CA PRO A 141 7.16 -30.51 -13.12
C PRO A 141 6.02 -31.50 -12.96
N PHE A 142 4.88 -30.99 -12.48
CA PHE A 142 3.66 -31.79 -12.34
C PHE A 142 3.39 -32.39 -13.72
N GLN A 143 3.50 -33.72 -13.82
CA GLN A 143 3.37 -34.42 -15.09
C GLN A 143 1.98 -34.09 -15.65
N LYS A 144 1.95 -33.23 -16.67
CA LYS A 144 0.71 -32.70 -17.28
C LYS A 144 -0.27 -33.79 -17.73
N GLY A 145 0.22 -35.02 -17.94
CA GLY A 145 -0.62 -36.16 -18.31
C GLY A 145 -1.49 -36.71 -17.18
N PHE A 146 -1.02 -36.67 -15.92
CA PHE A 146 -1.78 -37.21 -14.78
C PHE A 146 -2.94 -36.31 -14.37
N SER A 147 -2.81 -34.99 -14.56
CA SER A 147 -3.87 -34.03 -14.25
C SER A 147 -5.09 -34.20 -15.16
N LEU A 148 -4.89 -34.48 -16.44
CA LEU A 148 -6.00 -34.70 -17.38
C LEU A 148 -6.80 -35.95 -17.07
N ILE A 149 -6.15 -37.03 -16.61
CA ILE A 149 -6.82 -38.29 -16.26
C ILE A 149 -7.73 -38.09 -15.02
N ILE A 150 -7.27 -37.34 -14.02
CA ILE A 150 -8.06 -37.05 -12.80
C ILE A 150 -9.33 -36.24 -13.12
N PHE A 151 -9.29 -35.36 -14.13
CA PHE A 151 -10.48 -34.61 -14.55
C PHE A 151 -11.41 -35.39 -15.49
N LEU A 152 -10.88 -36.29 -16.31
CA LEU A 152 -11.70 -37.06 -17.24
C LEU A 152 -12.56 -38.14 -16.55
N ILE A 153 -12.08 -38.75 -15.46
CA ILE A 153 -12.82 -39.80 -14.74
C ILE A 153 -14.14 -39.28 -14.17
N PRO A 154 -14.18 -38.15 -13.38
CA PRO A 154 -15.47 -37.68 -12.84
C PRO A 154 -16.40 -37.15 -13.94
N VAL A 155 -15.86 -36.54 -15.01
CA VAL A 155 -16.69 -36.06 -16.12
C VAL A 155 -17.33 -37.22 -16.87
N SER A 156 -16.60 -38.30 -17.14
CA SER A 156 -17.18 -39.52 -17.75
C SER A 156 -18.23 -40.18 -16.86
N TYR A 157 -17.98 -40.20 -15.55
CA TYR A 157 -18.91 -40.79 -14.60
C TYR A 157 -20.21 -40.02 -14.52
N THR A 158 -20.18 -38.69 -14.51
CA THR A 158 -21.37 -37.83 -14.49
C THR A 158 -22.18 -37.96 -15.80
N HIS A 159 -21.52 -38.12 -16.95
CA HIS A 159 -22.24 -38.33 -18.21
C HIS A 159 -22.91 -39.70 -18.34
N LEU A 160 -22.32 -40.74 -17.74
CA LEU A 160 -22.89 -42.09 -17.76
C LEU A 160 -24.02 -42.28 -16.77
N THR A 161 -24.09 -41.48 -15.69
CA THR A 161 -25.10 -41.60 -14.62
C THR A 161 -26.27 -40.65 -14.74
N LEU A 162 -26.27 -39.74 -15.75
CA LEU A 162 -27.46 -38.92 -15.98
C LEU A 162 -28.61 -39.83 -16.48
N PRO A 163 -29.71 -40.00 -15.70
CA PRO A 163 -30.88 -40.73 -16.16
C PRO A 163 -31.50 -39.94 -17.32
N THR A 164 -31.52 -40.54 -18.49
CA THR A 164 -32.34 -40.06 -19.60
C THR A 164 -33.80 -40.26 -19.21
N THR A 165 -34.39 -39.25 -18.51
CA THR A 165 -35.81 -39.20 -18.31
C THR A 165 -36.48 -38.94 -19.66
N PRO A 166 -37.26 -39.87 -20.23
CA PRO A 166 -38.03 -39.55 -21.41
C PRO A 166 -39.13 -38.57 -21.00
N TYR A 167 -39.17 -37.43 -21.61
CA TYR A 167 -40.32 -36.54 -21.54
C TYR A 167 -41.48 -37.24 -22.29
N VAL A 168 -42.50 -37.61 -21.56
CA VAL A 168 -43.82 -37.96 -22.08
C VAL A 168 -44.70 -36.73 -22.01
#